data_ea8d419b1d855c3a0959f024487ff68c
#
_entry.id   ea8d419b1d855c3a0959f024487ff68c
#
_cell.length_a   1.000
_cell.length_b   1.000
_cell.length_c   1.000
_cell.angle_alpha   90.00
_cell.angle_beta   90.00
_cell.angle_gamma   90.00
#
_symmetry.space_group_name_H-M   'P 1'
#
loop_
_entity.id
_entity.type
_entity.pdbx_description
1 polymer ?
#
loop_
_entity_poly.entity_id
_entity_poly.type
_entity_poly.pdbx_seq_one_letter_code
_entity_poly.pdbx_strand_id
1 'polypeptide(L)'
;GAMSSADFGYVLFKEFLNFDPDNPDWFDRDRFVLSAGHESMLLYSLLTLAGFLNMDDLKEFRQWGSRTPGHPEHDMTPGVEATTGPLGQGVAMACGMATAEAHLRGKLGSDICSHFTYALASDGDMQEPVAYGSAALAGQWGLGRLIVFFDSNKIQLAGPTDRSDCTDYPQLYRSLCWQVIEIDGHDHGQIREAIKKAKKEENKPTLIIGHTTMASGSATLEGSEATHGSPFSPEEIKASKEKIGLPAEEEFFLPSEAITDFQSRFPELRERASAWKDRFKKTMDNSPELLKYWEKIHAAPEDRQISWPDFDPEKPLATRKAFGSCLNHILDQVPNLMGGSADLDPSNQTVHFRNECGIFNGDNPCGRYLPFGVREFPMGGILNGLALHGGIVPLGATFLVFSDYERNAIRMSALQKLPVLHVFTHDSFYVGEDGPTHQPVEHANALRTIPNLNVFRPADANETKKCMHIALTQRETPSALLFTRQGLPVLTRENYPRLEEGVDRGAYILREADGPVELILLASGSEMHLALKAAEILDKKVRVISVPCMEIFDAQPEDYRRELLPEDVSARFAVEAGDDTAWYKYVGTSGKVFGLNHFGASAPAGVLAEKYGFTAEKLARFIKDNLK
;
A
#
# COMPACT_ATOMS: atom_id res chain seq x y z
N GLY A 1 15.16 22.16 -1.97
CA GLY A 1 13.70 22.03 -1.80
C GLY A 1 13.20 22.64 -0.50
N ALA A 2 13.69 22.18 0.67
CA ALA A 2 13.15 22.60 1.97
C ALA A 2 13.07 24.14 2.17
N MET A 3 14.03 24.90 1.64
CA MET A 3 14.04 26.37 1.71
C MET A 3 13.15 27.02 0.64
N SER A 4 12.95 26.39 -0.52
CA SER A 4 12.05 26.91 -1.56
C SER A 4 10.59 26.84 -1.15
N SER A 5 10.21 25.79 -0.40
CA SER A 5 8.84 25.54 0.04
C SER A 5 8.52 26.07 1.45
N ALA A 6 9.50 26.69 2.12
CA ALA A 6 9.37 27.13 3.52
C ALA A 6 8.23 28.13 3.72
N ASP A 7 8.05 29.09 2.83
CA ASP A 7 6.99 30.10 2.89
C ASP A 7 5.59 29.45 2.82
N PHE A 8 5.39 28.54 1.88
CA PHE A 8 4.12 27.80 1.80
C PHE A 8 3.88 26.95 3.05
N GLY A 9 4.89 26.17 3.47
CA GLY A 9 4.78 25.31 4.66
C GLY A 9 4.43 26.11 5.91
N TYR A 10 5.11 27.23 6.13
CA TYR A 10 4.84 28.11 7.27
C TYR A 10 3.43 28.71 7.24
N VAL A 11 3.02 29.31 6.12
CA VAL A 11 1.67 29.90 5.99
C VAL A 11 0.59 28.83 6.16
N LEU A 12 0.77 27.65 5.59
CA LEU A 12 -0.19 26.53 5.72
C LEU A 12 -0.35 26.11 7.18
N PHE A 13 0.75 25.76 7.86
CA PHE A 13 0.71 25.25 9.23
C PHE A 13 0.26 26.32 10.23
N LYS A 14 0.74 27.54 10.09
CA LYS A 14 0.43 28.67 10.98
C LYS A 14 -1.03 29.11 10.85
N GLU A 15 -1.58 29.18 9.61
CA GLU A 15 -2.83 29.90 9.40
C GLU A 15 -4.01 29.02 8.97
N PHE A 16 -3.76 27.86 8.34
CA PHE A 16 -4.82 27.07 7.69
C PHE A 16 -4.96 25.64 8.19
N LEU A 17 -3.85 24.94 8.42
CA LEU A 17 -3.87 23.52 8.80
C LEU A 17 -4.56 23.35 10.15
N ASN A 18 -5.55 22.47 10.23
CA ASN A 18 -6.24 22.13 11.47
C ASN A 18 -5.64 20.85 12.05
N PHE A 19 -5.10 20.94 13.24
CA PHE A 19 -4.57 19.83 14.02
C PHE A 19 -4.85 20.04 15.50
N ASP A 20 -4.75 19.00 16.30
CA ASP A 20 -4.79 19.14 17.77
C ASP A 20 -3.35 19.16 18.28
N PRO A 21 -2.86 20.28 18.86
CA PRO A 21 -1.49 20.37 19.38
C PRO A 21 -1.16 19.33 20.45
N ASP A 22 -2.19 18.79 21.14
CA ASP A 22 -2.04 17.83 22.22
C ASP A 22 -2.28 16.37 21.75
N ASN A 23 -2.78 16.17 20.50
CA ASN A 23 -3.06 14.85 19.93
C ASN A 23 -2.83 14.83 18.41
N PRO A 24 -1.65 14.41 17.95
CA PRO A 24 -1.34 14.34 16.53
C PRO A 24 -2.25 13.37 15.74
N ASP A 25 -2.94 12.45 16.42
CA ASP A 25 -3.79 11.43 15.81
C ASP A 25 -5.29 11.78 15.85
N TRP A 26 -5.64 13.05 16.13
CA TRP A 26 -7.03 13.48 16.09
C TRP A 26 -7.70 13.13 14.75
N PHE A 27 -8.86 12.48 14.80
CA PHE A 27 -9.50 11.89 13.61
C PHE A 27 -9.78 12.92 12.49
N ASP A 28 -10.37 14.08 12.82
CA ASP A 28 -10.76 15.11 11.84
C ASP A 28 -9.67 16.19 11.64
N ARG A 29 -8.38 15.84 11.91
CA ARG A 29 -7.26 16.73 11.57
C ARG A 29 -7.07 16.82 10.07
N ASP A 30 -6.66 17.96 9.57
CA ASP A 30 -6.17 18.08 8.19
C ASP A 30 -4.92 17.18 8.01
N ARG A 31 -4.77 16.58 6.84
CA ARG A 31 -3.61 15.73 6.50
C ARG A 31 -2.61 16.54 5.70
N PHE A 32 -1.33 16.47 6.08
CA PHE A 32 -0.24 17.05 5.30
C PHE A 32 0.75 15.96 4.88
N VAL A 33 0.85 15.72 3.57
CA VAL A 33 1.78 14.75 2.97
C VAL A 33 2.93 15.48 2.29
N LEU A 34 4.14 15.31 2.79
CA LEU A 34 5.35 15.75 2.11
C LEU A 34 5.74 14.70 1.06
N SER A 35 5.24 14.84 -0.19
CA SER A 35 5.56 13.91 -1.28
C SER A 35 7.03 14.00 -1.67
N ALA A 36 7.58 15.20 -1.71
CA ALA A 36 9.02 15.45 -1.86
C ALA A 36 9.78 15.09 -0.57
N GLY A 37 9.84 13.78 -0.25
CA GLY A 37 10.37 13.32 1.04
C GLY A 37 11.81 13.73 1.35
N HIS A 38 12.61 14.09 0.35
CA HIS A 38 13.95 14.64 0.51
C HIS A 38 13.95 16.05 1.12
N GLU A 39 12.81 16.73 1.20
CA GLU A 39 12.63 18.00 1.91
C GLU A 39 12.29 17.81 3.40
N SER A 40 12.54 16.65 3.97
CA SER A 40 12.14 16.22 5.31
C SER A 40 12.43 17.25 6.42
N MET A 41 13.54 18.01 6.34
CA MET A 41 13.86 19.07 7.31
C MET A 41 12.82 20.18 7.35
N LEU A 42 12.15 20.49 6.23
CA LEU A 42 11.01 21.41 6.25
C LEU A 42 9.89 20.85 7.15
N LEU A 43 9.48 19.61 6.92
CA LEU A 43 8.42 18.99 7.71
C LEU A 43 8.81 18.90 9.19
N TYR A 44 10.02 18.44 9.50
CA TYR A 44 10.46 18.32 10.90
C TYR A 44 10.54 19.68 11.60
N SER A 45 10.95 20.73 10.90
CA SER A 45 10.91 22.10 11.44
C SER A 45 9.50 22.58 11.74
N LEU A 46 8.54 22.31 10.84
CA LEU A 46 7.12 22.63 11.05
C LEU A 46 6.52 21.81 12.20
N LEU A 47 6.84 20.52 12.32
CA LEU A 47 6.39 19.67 13.43
C LEU A 47 7.01 20.08 14.77
N THR A 48 8.23 20.64 14.76
CA THR A 48 8.83 21.23 15.96
C THR A 48 8.08 22.50 16.40
N LEU A 49 7.74 23.38 15.47
CA LEU A 49 6.90 24.54 15.75
C LEU A 49 5.50 24.15 16.23
N ALA A 50 4.93 23.06 15.67
CA ALA A 50 3.66 22.49 16.08
C ALA A 50 3.71 21.78 17.44
N GLY A 51 4.89 21.56 18.02
CA GLY A 51 5.07 20.93 19.32
C GLY A 51 5.10 19.40 19.32
N PHE A 52 5.11 18.75 18.16
CA PHE A 52 5.19 17.29 18.02
C PHE A 52 6.61 16.76 18.11
N LEU A 53 7.59 17.60 17.77
CA LEU A 53 9.02 17.37 17.93
C LEU A 53 9.63 18.47 18.80
N ASN A 54 10.85 18.24 19.27
CA ASN A 54 11.65 19.22 19.98
C ASN A 54 12.99 19.46 19.28
N MET A 55 13.76 20.42 19.76
CA MET A 55 15.03 20.79 19.14
C MET A 55 16.08 19.66 19.19
N ASP A 56 16.04 18.81 20.20
CA ASP A 56 16.98 17.69 20.29
C ASP A 56 16.64 16.61 19.25
N ASP A 57 15.35 16.40 18.93
CA ASP A 57 14.95 15.55 17.79
C ASP A 57 15.55 16.05 16.46
N LEU A 58 15.57 17.37 16.24
CA LEU A 58 16.18 17.96 15.02
C LEU A 58 17.70 17.78 14.97
N LYS A 59 18.39 17.91 16.10
CA LYS A 59 19.85 17.70 16.18
C LYS A 59 20.26 16.27 15.88
N GLU A 60 19.36 15.31 16.14
CA GLU A 60 19.55 13.89 15.84
C GLU A 60 19.15 13.51 14.40
N PHE A 61 18.99 14.47 13.50
CA PHE A 61 18.64 14.22 12.11
C PHE A 61 19.54 13.18 11.44
N ARG A 62 18.93 12.14 10.86
CA ARG A 62 19.63 11.00 10.21
C ARG A 62 20.50 10.17 11.14
N GLN A 63 20.33 10.24 12.45
CA GLN A 63 21.04 9.36 13.38
C GLN A 63 20.26 8.05 13.60
N TRP A 64 20.95 7.01 14.02
CA TRP A 64 20.34 5.70 14.28
C TRP A 64 19.29 5.79 15.40
N GLY A 65 18.05 5.37 15.10
CA GLY A 65 16.95 5.38 16.06
C GLY A 65 16.33 6.76 16.31
N SER A 66 16.74 7.78 15.57
CA SER A 66 16.20 9.14 15.65
C SER A 66 14.75 9.22 15.17
N ARG A 67 14.01 10.15 15.74
CA ARG A 67 12.65 10.52 15.31
C ARG A 67 12.62 11.39 14.05
N THR A 68 13.78 11.72 13.50
CA THR A 68 13.96 12.56 12.30
C THR A 68 14.81 11.82 11.25
N PRO A 69 14.29 10.72 10.66
CA PRO A 69 14.99 9.98 9.62
C PRO A 69 15.20 10.82 8.36
N GLY A 70 16.05 10.36 7.44
CA GLY A 70 16.44 11.11 6.24
C GLY A 70 15.28 11.48 5.30
N HIS A 71 14.25 10.66 5.27
CA HIS A 71 12.96 10.91 4.64
C HIS A 71 11.86 10.65 5.68
N PRO A 72 10.67 11.27 5.58
CA PRO A 72 9.61 11.06 6.58
C PRO A 72 9.20 9.59 6.68
N GLU A 73 9.07 9.11 7.91
CA GLU A 73 8.58 7.77 8.23
C GLU A 73 7.39 7.86 9.18
N HIS A 74 6.24 7.35 8.74
CA HIS A 74 4.96 7.48 9.44
C HIS A 74 4.97 6.88 10.85
N ASP A 75 5.59 5.73 11.04
CA ASP A 75 5.64 5.03 12.32
C ASP A 75 6.76 5.52 13.26
N MET A 76 7.63 6.42 12.80
CA MET A 76 8.77 6.96 13.56
C MET A 76 8.52 8.36 14.11
N THR A 77 7.81 9.21 13.35
CA THR A 77 7.70 10.64 13.64
C THR A 77 6.26 11.05 13.87
N PRO A 78 5.88 11.52 15.08
CA PRO A 78 4.53 12.04 15.34
C PRO A 78 4.17 13.19 14.39
N GLY A 79 2.97 13.11 13.80
CA GLY A 79 2.46 14.11 12.85
C GLY A 79 2.91 13.91 11.41
N VAL A 80 3.72 12.89 11.12
CA VAL A 80 4.00 12.45 9.75
C VAL A 80 2.85 11.55 9.26
N GLU A 81 2.17 11.94 8.21
CA GLU A 81 0.98 11.25 7.69
C GLU A 81 1.32 10.08 6.74
N ALA A 82 2.48 10.11 6.10
CA ALA A 82 2.90 9.07 5.16
C ALA A 82 4.43 8.97 5.10
N THR A 83 4.94 7.75 4.95
CA THR A 83 6.34 7.52 4.61
C THR A 83 6.54 7.84 3.14
N THR A 84 7.46 8.74 2.84
CA THR A 84 7.77 9.19 1.49
C THR A 84 9.28 9.10 1.20
N GLY A 85 9.68 9.46 -0.01
CA GLY A 85 11.05 9.32 -0.52
C GLY A 85 11.06 8.81 -1.95
N PRO A 86 10.38 7.68 -2.28
CA PRO A 86 10.07 7.35 -3.68
C PRO A 86 9.08 8.38 -4.24
N LEU A 87 9.55 9.21 -5.18
CA LEU A 87 8.80 10.35 -5.72
C LEU A 87 7.44 9.96 -6.33
N GLY A 88 6.49 10.87 -6.26
CA GLY A 88 5.13 10.71 -6.79
C GLY A 88 4.19 9.88 -5.92
N GLN A 89 4.69 8.98 -5.08
CA GLN A 89 3.82 8.14 -4.25
C GLN A 89 3.12 8.92 -3.13
N GLY A 90 3.73 10.00 -2.63
CA GLY A 90 3.09 10.90 -1.66
C GLY A 90 1.82 11.54 -2.24
N VAL A 91 1.85 11.96 -3.50
CA VAL A 91 0.67 12.47 -4.21
C VAL A 91 -0.42 11.40 -4.32
N ALA A 92 -0.04 10.16 -4.65
CA ALA A 92 -1.00 9.04 -4.72
C ALA A 92 -1.61 8.73 -3.35
N MET A 93 -0.80 8.70 -2.27
CA MET A 93 -1.28 8.50 -0.91
C MET A 93 -2.20 9.65 -0.47
N ALA A 94 -1.89 10.90 -0.80
CA ALA A 94 -2.77 12.04 -0.55
C ALA A 94 -4.12 11.92 -1.28
N CYS A 95 -4.13 11.42 -2.52
CA CYS A 95 -5.36 11.08 -3.24
C CYS A 95 -6.18 10.02 -2.49
N GLY A 96 -5.51 8.99 -1.95
CA GLY A 96 -6.16 7.96 -1.15
C GLY A 96 -6.77 8.52 0.14
N MET A 97 -6.05 9.37 0.86
CA MET A 97 -6.56 10.03 2.08
C MET A 97 -7.78 10.92 1.79
N ALA A 98 -7.73 11.72 0.72
CA ALA A 98 -8.86 12.54 0.30
C ALA A 98 -10.06 11.71 -0.16
N THR A 99 -9.82 10.54 -0.76
CA THR A 99 -10.86 9.57 -1.12
C THR A 99 -11.54 8.99 0.13
N ALA A 100 -10.74 8.62 1.13
CA ALA A 100 -11.25 8.14 2.43
C ALA A 100 -12.08 9.23 3.14
N GLU A 101 -11.59 10.46 3.19
CA GLU A 101 -12.34 11.60 3.75
C GLU A 101 -13.69 11.76 3.04
N ALA A 102 -13.71 11.83 1.70
CA ALA A 102 -14.94 12.03 0.95
C ALA A 102 -15.96 10.90 1.20
N HIS A 103 -15.49 9.64 1.25
CA HIS A 103 -16.36 8.50 1.57
C HIS A 103 -16.89 8.55 3.01
N LEU A 104 -16.01 8.77 3.99
CA LEU A 104 -16.40 8.81 5.40
C LEU A 104 -17.27 10.03 5.71
N ARG A 105 -17.03 11.19 5.09
CA ARG A 105 -17.91 12.35 5.16
C ARG A 105 -19.31 12.03 4.63
N GLY A 106 -19.39 11.29 3.52
CA GLY A 106 -20.66 10.80 2.97
C GLY A 106 -21.41 9.87 3.93
N LYS A 107 -20.71 9.04 4.70
CA LYS A 107 -21.28 8.07 5.65
C LYS A 107 -21.56 8.65 7.03
N LEU A 108 -20.66 9.44 7.57
CA LEU A 108 -20.70 9.93 8.96
C LEU A 108 -21.26 11.37 9.07
N GLY A 109 -21.30 12.10 7.95
CA GLY A 109 -21.65 13.51 7.92
C GLY A 109 -20.46 14.44 8.18
N SER A 110 -20.60 15.70 7.72
CA SER A 110 -19.57 16.73 7.82
C SER A 110 -19.26 17.19 9.25
N ASP A 111 -20.14 16.92 10.20
CA ASP A 111 -19.89 17.20 11.62
C ASP A 111 -18.81 16.30 12.22
N ILE A 112 -18.59 15.11 11.64
CA ILE A 112 -17.65 14.10 12.11
C ILE A 112 -16.39 14.03 11.24
N CYS A 113 -16.54 14.14 9.92
CA CYS A 113 -15.43 14.02 8.95
C CYS A 113 -15.52 15.16 7.95
N SER A 114 -14.55 16.09 7.99
CA SER A 114 -14.60 17.29 7.13
C SER A 114 -13.24 17.96 6.90
N HIS A 115 -12.16 17.21 7.07
CA HIS A 115 -10.79 17.73 6.93
C HIS A 115 -10.34 17.83 5.47
N PHE A 116 -9.29 18.60 5.25
CA PHE A 116 -8.58 18.69 3.97
C PHE A 116 -7.36 17.79 3.96
N THR A 117 -6.97 17.37 2.76
CA THR A 117 -5.68 16.74 2.52
C THR A 117 -4.81 17.67 1.69
N TYR A 118 -3.65 18.02 2.21
CA TYR A 118 -2.63 18.81 1.55
C TYR A 118 -1.45 17.92 1.17
N ALA A 119 -0.89 18.12 -0.02
CA ALA A 119 0.36 17.51 -0.40
C ALA A 119 1.34 18.57 -0.92
N LEU A 120 2.63 18.43 -0.59
CA LEU A 120 3.70 19.19 -1.18
C LEU A 120 4.47 18.29 -2.13
N ALA A 121 4.50 18.65 -3.41
CA ALA A 121 5.13 17.91 -4.49
C ALA A 121 6.24 18.75 -5.15
N SER A 122 7.32 18.10 -5.56
CA SER A 122 8.45 18.70 -6.28
C SER A 122 8.33 18.47 -7.80
N ASP A 123 9.22 19.11 -8.58
CA ASP A 123 9.34 18.86 -10.02
C ASP A 123 9.50 17.35 -10.33
N GLY A 124 10.25 16.61 -9.49
CA GLY A 124 10.43 15.16 -9.67
C GLY A 124 9.17 14.35 -9.40
N ASP A 125 8.36 14.73 -8.39
CA ASP A 125 7.07 14.09 -8.15
C ASP A 125 6.13 14.23 -9.35
N MET A 126 6.12 15.41 -9.98
CA MET A 126 5.22 15.71 -11.10
C MET A 126 5.58 14.93 -12.37
N GLN A 127 6.82 14.48 -12.52
CA GLN A 127 7.26 13.64 -13.64
C GLN A 127 6.90 12.16 -13.46
N GLU A 128 6.61 11.72 -12.23
CA GLU A 128 6.34 10.31 -11.95
C GLU A 128 4.94 9.88 -12.46
N PRO A 129 4.86 8.76 -13.21
CA PRO A 129 3.57 8.25 -13.71
C PRO A 129 2.54 7.99 -12.61
N VAL A 130 2.98 7.62 -11.40
CA VAL A 130 2.09 7.37 -10.27
C VAL A 130 1.39 8.64 -9.81
N ALA A 131 2.06 9.79 -9.78
CA ALA A 131 1.45 11.08 -9.46
C ALA A 131 0.44 11.50 -10.53
N TYR A 132 0.84 11.44 -11.80
CA TYR A 132 -0.02 11.77 -12.93
C TYR A 132 -1.26 10.89 -13.00
N GLY A 133 -1.10 9.56 -12.87
CA GLY A 133 -2.22 8.61 -12.91
C GLY A 133 -3.19 8.80 -11.74
N SER A 134 -2.67 9.12 -10.54
CA SER A 134 -3.48 9.43 -9.36
C SER A 134 -4.21 10.76 -9.50
N ALA A 135 -3.56 11.78 -10.05
CA ALA A 135 -4.19 13.08 -10.34
C ALA A 135 -5.36 12.95 -11.32
N ALA A 136 -5.23 12.08 -12.35
CA ALA A 136 -6.32 11.81 -13.28
C ALA A 136 -7.54 11.20 -12.57
N LEU A 137 -7.32 10.27 -11.62
CA LEU A 137 -8.39 9.68 -10.83
C LEU A 137 -8.99 10.68 -9.84
N ALA A 138 -8.17 11.49 -9.17
CA ALA A 138 -8.64 12.51 -8.24
C ALA A 138 -9.56 13.53 -8.91
N GLY A 139 -9.22 13.99 -10.13
CA GLY A 139 -10.09 14.86 -10.93
C GLY A 139 -11.37 14.17 -11.37
N GLN A 140 -11.30 12.92 -11.82
CA GLN A 140 -12.46 12.12 -12.21
C GLN A 140 -13.42 11.86 -11.02
N TRP A 141 -12.88 11.70 -9.81
CA TRP A 141 -13.67 11.47 -8.61
C TRP A 141 -14.16 12.75 -7.93
N GLY A 142 -13.70 13.92 -8.37
CA GLY A 142 -14.13 15.21 -7.84
C GLY A 142 -13.67 15.46 -6.40
N LEU A 143 -12.40 15.17 -6.07
CA LEU A 143 -11.87 15.27 -4.71
C LEU A 143 -11.61 16.73 -4.31
N GLY A 144 -12.66 17.52 -4.07
CA GLY A 144 -12.56 18.96 -3.78
C GLY A 144 -11.78 19.33 -2.51
N ARG A 145 -11.53 18.37 -1.62
CA ARG A 145 -10.73 18.61 -0.40
C ARG A 145 -9.27 18.17 -0.54
N LEU A 146 -8.82 17.83 -1.73
CA LEU A 146 -7.41 17.59 -2.05
C LEU A 146 -6.78 18.86 -2.63
N ILE A 147 -5.74 19.36 -1.98
CA ILE A 147 -4.96 20.52 -2.38
C ILE A 147 -3.50 20.12 -2.50
N VAL A 148 -2.94 20.19 -3.70
CA VAL A 148 -1.53 19.91 -3.95
C VAL A 148 -0.80 21.22 -4.23
N PHE A 149 0.25 21.50 -3.45
CA PHE A 149 1.22 22.54 -3.76
C PHE A 149 2.36 21.93 -4.54
N PHE A 150 2.58 22.44 -5.74
CA PHE A 150 3.72 22.10 -6.58
C PHE A 150 4.82 23.15 -6.41
N ASP A 151 5.92 22.76 -5.76
CA ASP A 151 7.15 23.57 -5.66
C ASP A 151 7.88 23.55 -7.00
N SER A 152 7.51 24.51 -7.85
CA SER A 152 8.07 24.64 -9.19
C SER A 152 9.32 25.51 -9.18
N ASN A 153 10.42 24.96 -8.62
CA ASN A 153 11.71 25.63 -8.52
C ASN A 153 12.61 25.38 -9.75
N LYS A 154 12.19 24.51 -10.67
CA LYS A 154 12.87 24.19 -11.94
C LYS A 154 14.23 23.52 -11.80
N ILE A 155 14.58 23.00 -10.62
CA ILE A 155 15.86 22.36 -10.35
C ILE A 155 15.67 20.94 -9.84
N GLN A 156 16.40 20.01 -10.44
CA GLN A 156 16.50 18.60 -10.03
C GLN A 156 17.95 18.26 -9.66
N LEU A 157 18.19 17.07 -9.13
CA LEU A 157 19.53 16.61 -8.72
C LEU A 157 20.58 16.74 -9.84
N ALA A 158 20.20 16.50 -11.07
CA ALA A 158 21.12 16.52 -12.22
C ALA A 158 21.15 17.87 -12.96
N GLY A 159 20.45 18.91 -12.46
CA GLY A 159 20.39 20.25 -13.05
C GLY A 159 18.97 20.71 -13.41
N PRO A 160 18.83 21.73 -14.28
CA PRO A 160 17.54 22.31 -14.63
C PRO A 160 16.55 21.30 -15.26
N THR A 161 15.25 21.48 -15.00
CA THR A 161 14.19 20.56 -15.46
C THR A 161 14.01 20.57 -16.98
N ASP A 162 14.29 21.68 -17.67
CA ASP A 162 14.14 21.83 -19.13
C ASP A 162 15.01 20.89 -19.96
N ARG A 163 15.98 20.21 -19.31
CA ARG A 163 16.78 19.15 -19.91
C ARG A 163 15.96 17.89 -20.24
N SER A 164 14.87 17.65 -19.53
CA SER A 164 14.11 16.39 -19.60
C SER A 164 12.60 16.57 -19.60
N ASP A 165 12.08 17.76 -19.31
CA ASP A 165 10.66 18.02 -19.14
C ASP A 165 10.25 19.35 -19.78
N CYS A 166 9.32 19.29 -20.73
CA CYS A 166 8.70 20.43 -21.38
C CYS A 166 7.18 20.51 -21.12
N THR A 167 6.70 19.82 -20.09
CA THR A 167 5.28 19.68 -19.78
C THR A 167 4.67 21.03 -19.36
N ASP A 168 3.57 21.41 -20.00
CA ASP A 168 2.70 22.49 -19.55
C ASP A 168 1.79 21.94 -18.43
N TYR A 169 2.28 21.94 -17.19
CA TYR A 169 1.52 21.45 -16.03
C TYR A 169 0.20 22.19 -15.80
N PRO A 170 0.09 23.50 -15.93
CA PRO A 170 -1.19 24.20 -15.88
C PRO A 170 -2.22 23.63 -16.84
N GLN A 171 -1.87 23.44 -18.10
CA GLN A 171 -2.78 22.89 -19.10
C GLN A 171 -3.08 21.41 -18.83
N LEU A 172 -2.07 20.63 -18.47
CA LEU A 172 -2.21 19.22 -18.13
C LEU A 172 -3.24 19.02 -17.02
N TYR A 173 -3.07 19.67 -15.87
CA TYR A 173 -3.95 19.49 -14.72
C TYR A 173 -5.36 20.05 -14.97
N ARG A 174 -5.51 21.14 -15.72
CA ARG A 174 -6.84 21.59 -16.19
C ARG A 174 -7.54 20.52 -17.02
N SER A 175 -6.82 19.80 -17.89
CA SER A 175 -7.37 18.70 -18.68
C SER A 175 -7.77 17.48 -17.84
N LEU A 176 -7.16 17.31 -16.67
CA LEU A 176 -7.52 16.31 -15.67
C LEU A 176 -8.64 16.75 -14.72
N CYS A 177 -9.38 17.81 -15.03
CA CYS A 177 -10.48 18.37 -14.23
C CYS A 177 -10.05 18.99 -12.90
N TRP A 178 -8.82 19.47 -12.76
CA TRP A 178 -8.34 20.19 -11.58
C TRP A 178 -8.58 21.69 -11.68
N GLN A 179 -8.82 22.35 -10.54
CA GLN A 179 -8.58 23.77 -10.39
C GLN A 179 -7.07 24.00 -10.35
N VAL A 180 -6.57 24.99 -11.12
CA VAL A 180 -5.15 25.34 -11.17
C VAL A 180 -4.97 26.82 -10.84
N ILE A 181 -4.09 27.10 -9.88
CA ILE A 181 -3.76 28.44 -9.40
C ILE A 181 -2.24 28.60 -9.47
N GLU A 182 -1.77 29.61 -10.17
CA GLU A 182 -0.33 29.93 -10.30
C GLU A 182 -0.03 31.15 -9.44
N ILE A 183 1.06 31.09 -8.65
CA ILE A 183 1.47 32.13 -7.71
C ILE A 183 3.00 32.29 -7.66
N ASP A 184 3.44 33.44 -7.17
CA ASP A 184 4.76 33.56 -6.58
C ASP A 184 4.78 32.79 -5.25
N GLY A 185 5.57 31.68 -5.19
CA GLY A 185 5.65 30.79 -4.04
C GLY A 185 6.34 31.38 -2.81
N HIS A 186 6.95 32.56 -2.92
CA HIS A 186 7.53 33.32 -1.82
C HIS A 186 6.64 34.49 -1.34
N ASP A 187 5.53 34.79 -2.03
CA ASP A 187 4.58 35.83 -1.61
C ASP A 187 3.50 35.26 -0.68
N HIS A 188 3.63 35.52 0.63
CA HIS A 188 2.69 35.08 1.65
C HIS A 188 1.24 35.54 1.37
N GLY A 189 1.04 36.71 0.72
CA GLY A 189 -0.28 37.22 0.35
C GLY A 189 -0.93 36.33 -0.72
N GLN A 190 -0.18 36.02 -1.78
CA GLN A 190 -0.63 35.14 -2.86
C GLN A 190 -0.86 33.71 -2.35
N ILE A 191 0.01 33.17 -1.47
CA ILE A 191 -0.17 31.85 -0.85
C ILE A 191 -1.51 31.82 -0.09
N ARG A 192 -1.79 32.82 0.77
CA ARG A 192 -3.05 32.90 1.53
C ARG A 192 -4.28 32.91 0.65
N GLU A 193 -4.28 33.74 -0.40
CA GLU A 193 -5.42 33.83 -1.33
C GLU A 193 -5.59 32.55 -2.15
N ALA A 194 -4.50 31.89 -2.54
CA ALA A 194 -4.54 30.61 -3.25
C ALA A 194 -5.16 29.51 -2.36
N ILE A 195 -4.74 29.38 -1.10
CA ILE A 195 -5.31 28.40 -0.16
C ILE A 195 -6.79 28.70 0.12
N LYS A 196 -7.16 29.98 0.35
CA LYS A 196 -8.57 30.37 0.52
C LYS A 196 -9.43 30.04 -0.70
N LYS A 197 -8.90 30.23 -1.91
CA LYS A 197 -9.58 29.90 -3.16
C LYS A 197 -9.71 28.40 -3.36
N ALA A 198 -8.65 27.64 -3.04
CA ALA A 198 -8.66 26.19 -3.09
C ALA A 198 -9.69 25.59 -2.13
N LYS A 199 -9.77 26.09 -0.89
CA LYS A 199 -10.75 25.64 0.13
C LYS A 199 -12.21 25.94 -0.20
N LYS A 200 -12.49 26.81 -1.16
CA LYS A 200 -13.85 27.10 -1.66
C LYS A 200 -14.29 26.19 -2.80
N GLU A 201 -13.35 25.49 -3.41
CA GLU A 201 -13.65 24.54 -4.50
C GLU A 201 -14.06 23.19 -3.88
N GLU A 202 -15.29 22.78 -4.10
CA GLU A 202 -15.86 21.58 -3.47
C GLU A 202 -15.89 20.37 -4.41
N ASN A 203 -15.76 20.60 -5.72
CA ASN A 203 -16.00 19.57 -6.74
C ASN A 203 -14.76 19.17 -7.55
N LYS A 204 -13.65 19.87 -7.36
CA LYS A 204 -12.40 19.61 -8.07
C LYS A 204 -11.22 19.68 -7.12
N PRO A 205 -10.26 18.77 -7.22
CA PRO A 205 -8.99 18.96 -6.54
C PRO A 205 -8.27 20.21 -7.05
N THR A 206 -7.42 20.80 -6.23
CA THR A 206 -6.70 22.03 -6.58
C THR A 206 -5.20 21.80 -6.65
N LEU A 207 -4.58 22.20 -7.75
CA LEU A 207 -3.14 22.36 -7.89
C LEU A 207 -2.77 23.84 -7.71
N ILE A 208 -1.97 24.14 -6.70
CA ILE A 208 -1.33 25.44 -6.52
C ILE A 208 0.10 25.31 -7.04
N ILE A 209 0.44 25.99 -8.12
CA ILE A 209 1.81 26.02 -8.66
C ILE A 209 2.52 27.23 -8.06
N GLY A 210 3.42 26.98 -7.12
CA GLY A 210 4.28 27.99 -6.55
C GLY A 210 5.57 28.10 -7.36
N HIS A 211 5.78 29.20 -8.04
CA HIS A 211 7.06 29.52 -8.66
C HIS A 211 8.02 29.96 -7.56
N THR A 212 9.01 29.13 -7.29
CA THR A 212 9.95 29.31 -6.17
C THR A 212 11.40 29.31 -6.65
N THR A 213 12.30 29.55 -5.73
CA THR A 213 13.75 29.52 -5.98
C THR A 213 14.39 28.44 -5.12
N MET A 214 15.08 27.48 -5.74
CA MET A 214 15.86 26.47 -5.02
C MET A 214 16.80 27.14 -4.03
N ALA A 215 16.84 26.67 -2.78
CA ALA A 215 17.68 27.23 -1.70
C ALA A 215 17.50 28.74 -1.49
N SER A 216 16.25 29.25 -1.56
CA SER A 216 15.90 30.63 -1.29
C SER A 216 16.48 31.10 0.06
N GLY A 217 17.15 32.27 0.09
CA GLY A 217 17.84 32.78 1.27
C GLY A 217 19.31 32.35 1.40
N SER A 218 19.82 31.43 0.58
CA SER A 218 21.24 31.12 0.51
C SER A 218 22.05 32.35 0.04
N ALA A 219 23.27 32.51 0.56
CA ALA A 219 24.10 33.66 0.23
C ALA A 219 24.56 33.66 -1.24
N THR A 220 25.03 32.51 -1.73
CA THR A 220 25.67 32.37 -3.04
C THR A 220 25.08 31.24 -3.92
N LEU A 221 24.21 30.36 -3.37
CA LEU A 221 23.78 29.12 -4.01
C LEU A 221 22.29 29.11 -4.38
N GLU A 222 21.60 30.25 -4.31
CA GLU A 222 20.21 30.34 -4.77
C GLU A 222 20.08 29.90 -6.25
N GLY A 223 19.08 29.05 -6.55
CA GLY A 223 18.83 28.54 -7.88
C GLY A 223 19.82 27.47 -8.38
N SER A 224 20.77 27.04 -7.53
CA SER A 224 21.80 26.09 -7.93
C SER A 224 21.43 24.65 -7.62
N GLU A 225 21.65 23.74 -8.60
CA GLU A 225 21.53 22.30 -8.42
C GLU A 225 22.51 21.72 -7.38
N ALA A 226 23.63 22.42 -7.11
CA ALA A 226 24.59 22.01 -6.09
C ALA A 226 23.97 21.92 -4.68
N THR A 227 22.82 22.55 -4.45
CA THR A 227 22.09 22.50 -3.18
C THR A 227 21.08 21.36 -3.09
N HIS A 228 20.84 20.65 -4.19
CA HIS A 228 19.87 19.55 -4.23
C HIS A 228 20.47 18.29 -3.59
N GLY A 229 20.08 18.00 -2.34
CA GLY A 229 20.52 16.81 -1.62
C GLY A 229 21.93 16.89 -1.01
N SER A 230 22.59 18.04 -1.07
CA SER A 230 23.90 18.28 -0.47
C SER A 230 23.81 19.33 0.65
N PRO A 231 24.50 19.14 1.79
CA PRO A 231 24.55 20.14 2.84
C PRO A 231 25.37 21.35 2.37
N PHE A 232 25.01 22.52 2.89
CA PHE A 232 25.82 23.72 2.72
C PHE A 232 27.16 23.59 3.47
N SER A 233 28.22 24.27 2.96
CA SER A 233 29.45 24.40 3.72
C SER A 233 29.23 25.29 4.96
N PRO A 234 30.07 25.16 6.01
CA PRO A 234 29.98 26.03 7.18
C PRO A 234 30.03 27.53 6.82
N GLU A 235 30.85 27.91 5.82
CA GLU A 235 30.96 29.29 5.33
C GLU A 235 29.66 29.75 4.67
N GLU A 236 29.05 28.93 3.84
CA GLU A 236 27.77 29.24 3.20
C GLU A 236 26.64 29.34 4.22
N ILE A 237 26.61 28.46 5.24
CA ILE A 237 25.63 28.53 6.34
C ILE A 237 25.75 29.89 7.06
N LYS A 238 26.98 30.28 7.42
CA LYS A 238 27.25 31.55 8.11
C LYS A 238 26.82 32.75 7.27
N ALA A 239 27.24 32.80 6.03
CA ALA A 239 26.88 33.89 5.11
C ALA A 239 25.38 33.95 4.83
N SER A 240 24.71 32.81 4.71
CA SER A 240 23.25 32.73 4.51
C SER A 240 22.50 33.24 5.74
N LYS A 241 22.92 32.88 6.96
CA LYS A 241 22.34 33.40 8.19
C LYS A 241 22.49 34.93 8.30
N GLU A 242 23.69 35.47 8.00
CA GLU A 242 23.92 36.89 7.94
C GLU A 242 22.98 37.59 6.93
N LYS A 243 22.84 37.02 5.71
CA LYS A 243 21.97 37.55 4.67
C LYS A 243 20.50 37.65 5.11
N ILE A 244 19.99 36.66 5.85
CA ILE A 244 18.61 36.64 6.32
C ILE A 244 18.42 37.22 7.74
N GLY A 245 19.48 37.80 8.34
CA GLY A 245 19.39 38.49 9.62
C GLY A 245 19.38 37.58 10.86
N LEU A 246 19.90 36.37 10.76
CA LEU A 246 20.01 35.42 11.88
C LEU A 246 21.45 35.44 12.48
N PRO A 247 21.61 35.06 13.77
CA PRO A 247 22.92 34.93 14.40
C PRO A 247 23.79 33.90 13.67
N ALA A 248 24.90 34.35 13.14
CA ALA A 248 25.77 33.54 12.27
C ALA A 248 26.45 32.39 13.00
N GLU A 249 26.81 32.57 14.27
CA GLU A 249 27.58 31.61 15.08
C GLU A 249 26.70 30.63 15.88
N GLU A 250 25.40 30.86 15.99
CA GLU A 250 24.50 29.99 16.76
C GLU A 250 23.94 28.87 15.90
N GLU A 251 24.22 27.63 16.25
CA GLU A 251 23.62 26.46 15.61
C GLU A 251 22.20 26.25 16.11
N PHE A 252 21.31 25.74 15.24
CA PHE A 252 19.90 25.45 15.56
C PHE A 252 19.14 26.61 16.23
N PHE A 253 19.51 27.85 15.86
CA PHE A 253 18.87 29.04 16.41
C PHE A 253 17.41 29.13 15.96
N LEU A 254 16.50 29.20 16.93
CA LEU A 254 15.07 29.42 16.71
C LEU A 254 14.60 30.59 17.60
N PRO A 255 14.23 31.74 17.00
CA PRO A 255 13.76 32.90 17.77
C PRO A 255 12.54 32.56 18.62
N SER A 256 12.53 32.99 19.88
CA SER A 256 11.38 32.80 20.80
C SER A 256 10.12 33.48 20.29
N GLU A 257 10.27 34.59 19.57
CA GLU A 257 9.19 35.35 18.93
C GLU A 257 8.53 34.52 17.83
N ALA A 258 9.31 33.78 17.04
CA ALA A 258 8.79 32.89 15.98
C ALA A 258 7.96 31.74 16.58
N ILE A 259 8.46 31.13 17.68
CA ILE A 259 7.70 30.11 18.40
C ILE A 259 6.40 30.69 18.93
N THR A 260 6.48 31.83 19.63
CA THR A 260 5.32 32.50 20.22
C THR A 260 4.29 32.88 19.17
N ASP A 261 4.74 33.44 18.06
CA ASP A 261 3.86 33.80 16.95
C ASP A 261 3.19 32.55 16.35
N PHE A 262 3.95 31.51 16.02
CA PHE A 262 3.41 30.27 15.48
C PHE A 262 2.38 29.63 16.41
N GLN A 263 2.70 29.51 17.70
CA GLN A 263 1.85 28.86 18.69
C GLN A 263 0.69 29.75 19.19
N SER A 264 0.64 31.01 18.76
CA SER A 264 -0.48 31.91 19.10
C SER A 264 -1.85 31.38 18.68
N ARG A 265 -1.90 30.47 17.71
CA ARG A 265 -3.12 29.80 17.22
C ARG A 265 -3.50 28.56 18.04
N PHE A 266 -2.65 28.03 18.92
CA PHE A 266 -2.93 26.79 19.66
C PHE A 266 -4.22 26.83 20.51
N PRO A 267 -4.57 27.94 21.20
CA PRO A 267 -5.85 28.00 21.89
C PRO A 267 -7.06 27.78 20.99
N GLU A 268 -7.06 28.37 19.77
CA GLU A 268 -8.12 28.15 18.78
C GLU A 268 -8.15 26.70 18.31
N LEU A 269 -6.98 26.09 18.03
CA LEU A 269 -6.89 24.70 17.57
C LEU A 269 -7.40 23.72 18.62
N ARG A 270 -7.05 23.91 19.90
CA ARG A 270 -7.59 23.12 21.04
C ARG A 270 -9.10 23.27 21.18
N GLU A 271 -9.62 24.48 21.02
CA GLU A 271 -11.07 24.72 21.05
C GLU A 271 -11.78 23.99 19.92
N ARG A 272 -11.23 23.99 18.70
CA ARG A 272 -11.75 23.23 17.54
C ARG A 272 -11.78 21.73 17.81
N ALA A 273 -10.71 21.15 18.32
CA ALA A 273 -10.62 19.74 18.66
C ALA A 273 -11.61 19.37 19.79
N SER A 274 -11.75 20.23 20.82
CA SER A 274 -12.72 20.06 21.90
C SER A 274 -14.17 20.13 21.38
N ALA A 275 -14.49 21.15 20.59
CA ALA A 275 -15.79 21.28 19.97
C ALA A 275 -16.15 20.12 19.05
N TRP A 276 -15.16 19.54 18.35
CA TRP A 276 -15.36 18.32 17.58
C TRP A 276 -15.73 17.13 18.49
N LYS A 277 -15.04 16.94 19.63
CA LYS A 277 -15.37 15.89 20.61
C LYS A 277 -16.81 16.00 21.11
N ASP A 278 -17.28 17.22 21.37
CA ASP A 278 -18.65 17.47 21.79
C ASP A 278 -19.68 17.19 20.69
N ARG A 279 -19.38 17.60 19.44
CA ARG A 279 -20.23 17.27 18.28
C ARG A 279 -20.27 15.78 18.04
N PHE A 280 -19.11 15.11 18.06
CA PHE A 280 -19.00 13.66 17.92
C PHE A 280 -19.89 12.94 18.94
N LYS A 281 -19.71 13.24 20.22
CA LYS A 281 -20.52 12.65 21.28
C LYS A 281 -22.01 12.86 21.04
N LYS A 282 -22.43 14.12 20.80
CA LYS A 282 -23.83 14.45 20.55
C LYS A 282 -24.39 13.69 19.32
N THR A 283 -23.64 13.58 18.25
CA THR A 283 -24.07 12.88 17.03
C THR A 283 -24.23 11.40 17.29
N MET A 284 -23.27 10.78 17.97
CA MET A 284 -23.31 9.33 18.29
C MET A 284 -24.41 9.00 19.30
N ASP A 285 -24.61 9.83 20.32
CA ASP A 285 -25.71 9.67 21.31
C ASP A 285 -27.10 9.74 20.62
N ASN A 286 -27.24 10.55 19.56
CA ASN A 286 -28.48 10.70 18.81
C ASN A 286 -28.68 9.70 17.66
N SER A 287 -27.65 8.95 17.27
CA SER A 287 -27.72 7.98 16.17
C SER A 287 -27.01 6.67 16.52
N PRO A 288 -27.72 5.71 17.15
CA PRO A 288 -27.15 4.41 17.46
C PRO A 288 -26.62 3.64 16.23
N GLU A 289 -27.17 3.89 15.05
CA GLU A 289 -26.71 3.27 13.79
C GLU A 289 -25.33 3.83 13.39
N LEU A 290 -25.13 5.15 13.50
CA LEU A 290 -23.81 5.75 13.23
C LEU A 290 -22.78 5.31 14.25
N LEU A 291 -23.15 5.22 15.53
CA LEU A 291 -22.26 4.70 16.57
C LEU A 291 -21.83 3.27 16.25
N LYS A 292 -22.78 2.40 15.93
CA LYS A 292 -22.48 1.01 15.53
C LYS A 292 -21.59 0.95 14.28
N TYR A 293 -21.82 1.81 13.29
CA TYR A 293 -20.97 1.90 12.09
C TYR A 293 -19.56 2.36 12.48
N TRP A 294 -19.43 3.42 13.30
CA TRP A 294 -18.17 3.93 13.80
C TRP A 294 -17.36 2.87 14.54
N GLU A 295 -18.00 2.20 15.52
CA GLU A 295 -17.38 1.11 16.28
C GLU A 295 -16.88 -0.01 15.35
N LYS A 296 -17.68 -0.36 14.34
CA LYS A 296 -17.35 -1.43 13.41
C LYS A 296 -16.15 -1.10 12.52
N ILE A 297 -16.03 0.14 12.03
CA ILE A 297 -14.92 0.54 11.15
C ILE A 297 -13.61 0.81 11.92
N HIS A 298 -13.70 1.04 13.24
CA HIS A 298 -12.55 1.25 14.12
C HIS A 298 -12.25 0.04 15.02
N ALA A 299 -13.03 -1.04 14.92
CA ALA A 299 -12.72 -2.29 15.60
C ALA A 299 -11.36 -2.83 15.17
N ALA A 300 -10.64 -3.42 16.10
CA ALA A 300 -9.38 -4.07 15.78
C ALA A 300 -9.60 -5.15 14.71
N PRO A 301 -8.75 -5.24 13.68
CA PRO A 301 -8.94 -6.22 12.60
C PRO A 301 -9.09 -7.66 13.10
N GLU A 302 -8.35 -8.04 14.13
CA GLU A 302 -8.37 -9.35 14.77
C GLU A 302 -9.71 -9.69 15.44
N ASP A 303 -10.52 -8.68 15.80
CA ASP A 303 -11.83 -8.85 16.45
C ASP A 303 -12.97 -9.01 15.44
N ARG A 304 -12.70 -8.94 14.14
CA ARG A 304 -13.71 -9.06 13.08
C ARG A 304 -14.35 -10.45 13.08
N GLN A 305 -15.62 -10.51 13.38
CA GLN A 305 -16.41 -11.73 13.27
C GLN A 305 -16.95 -11.85 11.84
N ILE A 306 -16.31 -12.67 11.01
CA ILE A 306 -16.65 -12.85 9.60
C ILE A 306 -17.17 -14.27 9.38
N SER A 307 -18.40 -14.39 8.88
CA SER A 307 -18.91 -15.64 8.35
C SER A 307 -18.52 -15.81 6.87
N TRP A 308 -18.42 -17.03 6.40
CA TRP A 308 -17.91 -17.35 5.08
C TRP A 308 -18.86 -18.30 4.34
N PRO A 309 -18.88 -18.26 2.99
CA PRO A 309 -19.68 -19.19 2.21
C PRO A 309 -19.12 -20.62 2.28
N ASP A 310 -19.99 -21.60 2.08
CA ASP A 310 -19.60 -22.98 1.84
C ASP A 310 -19.43 -23.26 0.35
N PHE A 311 -18.58 -24.20 0.02
CA PHE A 311 -18.29 -24.61 -1.35
C PHE A 311 -18.69 -26.07 -1.59
N ASP A 312 -19.31 -26.34 -2.75
CA ASP A 312 -19.73 -27.68 -3.17
C ASP A 312 -18.49 -28.53 -3.51
N PRO A 313 -18.20 -29.60 -2.76
CA PRO A 313 -17.01 -30.43 -2.98
C PRO A 313 -17.03 -31.20 -4.31
N GLU A 314 -18.21 -31.40 -4.90
CA GLU A 314 -18.37 -32.12 -6.16
C GLU A 314 -18.08 -31.24 -7.39
N LYS A 315 -17.95 -29.92 -7.21
CA LYS A 315 -17.75 -28.96 -8.30
C LYS A 315 -16.38 -28.31 -8.25
N PRO A 316 -15.50 -28.59 -9.20
CA PRO A 316 -14.24 -27.86 -9.29
C PRO A 316 -14.47 -26.35 -9.39
N LEU A 317 -13.71 -25.58 -8.60
CA LEU A 317 -13.85 -24.13 -8.53
C LEU A 317 -12.48 -23.46 -8.64
N ALA A 318 -12.35 -22.45 -9.53
CA ALA A 318 -11.16 -21.63 -9.59
C ALA A 318 -11.02 -20.79 -8.31
N THR A 319 -9.81 -20.66 -7.78
CA THR A 319 -9.62 -19.88 -6.53
C THR A 319 -9.99 -18.42 -6.70
N ARG A 320 -9.85 -17.82 -7.91
CA ARG A 320 -10.40 -16.48 -8.19
C ARG A 320 -11.93 -16.41 -8.05
N LYS A 321 -12.67 -17.48 -8.44
CA LYS A 321 -14.12 -17.53 -8.27
C LYS A 321 -14.51 -17.74 -6.81
N ALA A 322 -13.73 -18.55 -6.08
CA ALA A 322 -13.89 -18.70 -4.65
C ALA A 322 -13.67 -17.36 -3.93
N PHE A 323 -12.62 -16.59 -4.31
CA PHE A 323 -12.41 -15.22 -3.85
C PHE A 323 -13.63 -14.33 -4.13
N GLY A 324 -14.16 -14.33 -5.36
CA GLY A 324 -15.34 -13.55 -5.71
C GLY A 324 -16.56 -13.90 -4.85
N SER A 325 -16.80 -15.21 -4.59
CA SER A 325 -17.87 -15.66 -3.71
C SER A 325 -17.66 -15.20 -2.26
N CYS A 326 -16.43 -15.30 -1.75
CA CYS A 326 -16.06 -14.80 -0.44
C CYS A 326 -16.22 -13.27 -0.34
N LEU A 327 -15.71 -12.53 -1.32
CA LEU A 327 -15.83 -11.07 -1.39
C LEU A 327 -17.29 -10.64 -1.32
N ASN A 328 -18.14 -11.25 -2.14
CA ASN A 328 -19.57 -10.94 -2.19
C ASN A 328 -20.28 -11.21 -0.85
N HIS A 329 -19.88 -12.29 -0.18
CA HIS A 329 -20.48 -12.69 1.11
C HIS A 329 -20.12 -11.73 2.26
N ILE A 330 -18.97 -11.06 2.20
CA ILE A 330 -18.49 -10.19 3.29
C ILE A 330 -18.86 -8.71 3.13
N LEU A 331 -19.48 -8.28 2.02
CA LEU A 331 -19.73 -6.87 1.73
C LEU A 331 -20.50 -6.13 2.82
N ASP A 332 -21.47 -6.79 3.47
CA ASP A 332 -22.24 -6.23 4.57
C ASP A 332 -21.55 -6.43 5.92
N GLN A 333 -20.66 -7.41 6.00
CA GLN A 333 -19.93 -7.72 7.22
C GLN A 333 -18.72 -6.79 7.41
N VAL A 334 -18.11 -6.30 6.32
CA VAL A 334 -17.01 -5.35 6.28
C VAL A 334 -17.45 -4.11 5.49
N PRO A 335 -18.29 -3.24 6.10
CA PRO A 335 -18.96 -2.13 5.38
C PRO A 335 -17.98 -1.03 4.95
N ASN A 336 -16.77 -1.02 5.46
CA ASN A 336 -15.67 -0.13 5.11
C ASN A 336 -14.65 -0.77 4.15
N LEU A 337 -14.95 -1.94 3.58
CA LEU A 337 -14.15 -2.47 2.48
C LEU A 337 -14.34 -1.57 1.26
N MET A 338 -13.27 -1.01 0.75
CA MET A 338 -13.25 -0.06 -0.36
C MET A 338 -12.09 -0.35 -1.32
N GLY A 339 -12.34 -0.24 -2.62
CA GLY A 339 -11.33 -0.53 -3.62
C GLY A 339 -11.94 -1.01 -4.93
N GLY A 340 -11.16 -1.72 -5.74
CA GLY A 340 -11.63 -2.15 -7.05
C GLY A 340 -10.59 -2.89 -7.87
N SER A 341 -10.66 -2.75 -9.18
CA SER A 341 -9.78 -3.44 -10.11
C SER A 341 -9.13 -2.45 -11.09
N ALA A 342 -7.94 -2.81 -11.58
CA ALA A 342 -7.27 -2.12 -12.68
C ALA A 342 -7.85 -2.54 -14.04
N ASP A 343 -9.14 -2.22 -14.25
CA ASP A 343 -9.92 -2.51 -15.48
C ASP A 343 -10.09 -4.00 -15.83
N LEU A 344 -9.97 -4.89 -14.83
CA LEU A 344 -10.06 -6.34 -15.00
C LEU A 344 -11.21 -6.96 -14.18
N ASP A 345 -12.27 -6.21 -13.88
CA ASP A 345 -13.40 -6.61 -13.02
C ASP A 345 -13.96 -8.01 -13.28
N PRO A 346 -14.27 -8.40 -14.54
CA PRO A 346 -14.81 -9.73 -14.80
C PRO A 346 -13.80 -10.84 -14.48
N SER A 347 -12.53 -10.59 -14.75
CA SER A 347 -11.45 -11.54 -14.51
C SER A 347 -11.06 -11.62 -13.04
N ASN A 348 -11.03 -10.48 -12.35
CA ASN A 348 -10.74 -10.38 -10.92
C ASN A 348 -11.96 -10.68 -10.03
N GLN A 349 -13.14 -10.96 -10.62
CA GLN A 349 -14.40 -11.29 -9.91
C GLN A 349 -14.90 -10.18 -8.99
N THR A 350 -14.68 -8.91 -9.35
CA THR A 350 -15.11 -7.73 -8.60
C THR A 350 -16.38 -7.06 -9.14
N VAL A 351 -16.99 -7.61 -10.20
CA VAL A 351 -18.20 -7.05 -10.83
C VAL A 351 -19.37 -6.95 -9.85
N HIS A 352 -19.59 -7.97 -9.01
CA HIS A 352 -20.67 -7.95 -8.02
C HIS A 352 -20.41 -6.87 -6.96
N PHE A 353 -19.17 -6.77 -6.46
CA PHE A 353 -18.77 -5.69 -5.53
C PHE A 353 -19.11 -4.31 -6.11
N ARG A 354 -18.76 -4.07 -7.39
CA ARG A 354 -19.10 -2.83 -8.08
C ARG A 354 -20.61 -2.58 -8.11
N ASN A 355 -21.40 -3.59 -8.46
CA ASN A 355 -22.84 -3.45 -8.66
C ASN A 355 -23.58 -3.21 -7.32
N GLU A 356 -23.22 -3.95 -6.27
CA GLU A 356 -23.86 -3.85 -4.96
C GLU A 356 -23.43 -2.60 -4.17
N CYS A 357 -22.14 -2.25 -4.24
CA CYS A 357 -21.60 -1.18 -3.43
C CYS A 357 -21.58 0.18 -4.14
N GLY A 358 -21.85 0.22 -5.43
CA GLY A 358 -21.83 1.42 -6.25
C GLY A 358 -20.44 1.96 -6.51
N ILE A 359 -20.30 2.68 -7.61
CA ILE A 359 -19.06 3.36 -7.99
C ILE A 359 -18.91 4.64 -7.17
N PHE A 360 -17.73 4.83 -6.58
CA PHE A 360 -17.33 6.07 -5.91
C PHE A 360 -17.04 7.17 -6.95
N ASN A 361 -17.64 8.31 -6.78
CA ASN A 361 -17.36 9.55 -7.51
C ASN A 361 -17.96 10.75 -6.76
N GLY A 362 -17.82 11.98 -7.30
CA GLY A 362 -18.35 13.21 -6.68
C GLY A 362 -19.88 13.18 -6.44
N ASP A 363 -20.65 12.52 -7.30
CA ASP A 363 -22.09 12.40 -7.17
C ASP A 363 -22.50 11.24 -6.21
N ASN A 364 -21.61 10.28 -6.00
CA ASN A 364 -21.83 9.13 -5.11
C ASN A 364 -20.63 8.88 -4.18
N PRO A 365 -20.37 9.76 -3.22
CA PRO A 365 -19.25 9.58 -2.27
C PRO A 365 -19.44 8.37 -1.36
N CYS A 366 -20.66 7.88 -1.20
CA CYS A 366 -20.96 6.66 -0.44
C CYS A 366 -20.63 5.36 -1.17
N GLY A 367 -20.33 5.40 -2.47
CA GLY A 367 -19.88 4.25 -3.23
C GLY A 367 -18.57 3.70 -2.66
N ARG A 368 -18.38 2.38 -2.75
CA ARG A 368 -17.17 1.70 -2.23
C ARG A 368 -16.28 1.12 -3.32
N TYR A 369 -16.78 1.09 -4.54
CA TYR A 369 -16.03 0.58 -5.68
C TYR A 369 -15.25 1.72 -6.37
N LEU A 370 -13.92 1.57 -6.43
CA LEU A 370 -13.00 2.50 -7.08
C LEU A 370 -12.61 1.97 -8.48
N PRO A 371 -13.09 2.59 -9.56
CA PRO A 371 -12.67 2.23 -10.91
C PRO A 371 -11.29 2.84 -11.20
N PHE A 372 -10.23 2.06 -11.03
CA PHE A 372 -8.86 2.56 -11.22
C PHE A 372 -8.48 2.71 -12.70
N GLY A 373 -9.15 1.97 -13.61
CA GLY A 373 -8.71 1.85 -15.00
C GLY A 373 -7.36 1.14 -15.08
N VAL A 374 -6.68 1.19 -16.21
CA VAL A 374 -5.37 0.54 -16.41
C VAL A 374 -4.28 1.36 -15.71
N ARG A 375 -4.21 1.27 -14.37
CA ARG A 375 -3.33 2.08 -13.51
C ARG A 375 -2.96 1.34 -12.22
N GLU A 376 -2.16 0.28 -12.31
CA GLU A 376 -1.79 -0.56 -11.16
C GLU A 376 -0.97 0.20 -10.12
N PHE A 377 0.02 0.98 -10.54
CA PHE A 377 0.86 1.73 -9.61
C PHE A 377 0.08 2.87 -8.89
N PRO A 378 -0.69 3.72 -9.58
CA PRO A 378 -1.63 4.63 -8.91
C PRO A 378 -2.62 3.92 -7.99
N MET A 379 -3.17 2.77 -8.39
CA MET A 379 -4.05 1.96 -7.55
C MET A 379 -3.37 1.64 -6.22
N GLY A 380 -2.20 1.00 -6.24
CA GLY A 380 -1.48 0.63 -5.03
C GLY A 380 -1.14 1.84 -4.14
N GLY A 381 -0.71 2.97 -4.74
CA GLY A 381 -0.43 4.21 -3.99
C GLY A 381 -1.67 4.81 -3.32
N ILE A 382 -2.82 4.80 -4.00
CA ILE A 382 -4.11 5.25 -3.45
C ILE A 382 -4.57 4.31 -2.33
N LEU A 383 -4.42 2.99 -2.49
CA LEU A 383 -4.75 2.03 -1.43
C LEU A 383 -3.91 2.26 -0.16
N ASN A 384 -2.64 2.59 -0.31
CA ASN A 384 -1.80 2.98 0.82
C ASN A 384 -2.35 4.22 1.53
N GLY A 385 -2.78 5.22 0.77
CA GLY A 385 -3.41 6.42 1.32
C GLY A 385 -4.72 6.15 2.04
N LEU A 386 -5.57 5.25 1.53
CA LEU A 386 -6.80 4.79 2.19
C LEU A 386 -6.48 4.13 3.54
N ALA A 387 -5.46 3.26 3.58
CA ALA A 387 -5.03 2.59 4.81
C ALA A 387 -4.49 3.59 5.85
N LEU A 388 -3.62 4.53 5.41
CA LEU A 388 -3.04 5.57 6.28
C LEU A 388 -4.08 6.50 6.89
N HIS A 389 -5.14 6.81 6.14
CA HIS A 389 -6.24 7.62 6.68
C HIS A 389 -6.92 6.94 7.87
N GLY A 390 -7.05 5.63 7.83
CA GLY A 390 -7.80 4.84 8.81
C GLY A 390 -9.32 4.77 8.52
N GLY A 391 -9.99 3.80 9.16
CA GLY A 391 -11.42 3.58 8.99
C GLY A 391 -11.81 2.88 7.68
N ILE A 392 -10.88 2.55 6.79
CA ILE A 392 -11.08 1.88 5.50
C ILE A 392 -10.27 0.58 5.46
N VAL A 393 -10.83 -0.44 4.82
CA VAL A 393 -10.13 -1.68 4.45
C VAL A 393 -9.87 -1.64 2.95
N PRO A 394 -8.64 -1.34 2.50
CA PRO A 394 -8.36 -1.16 1.08
C PRO A 394 -8.12 -2.49 0.35
N LEU A 395 -8.68 -2.60 -0.87
CA LEU A 395 -8.51 -3.75 -1.75
C LEU A 395 -8.27 -3.30 -3.18
N GLY A 396 -7.20 -3.81 -3.82
CA GLY A 396 -6.91 -3.59 -5.24
C GLY A 396 -6.66 -4.89 -5.97
N ALA A 397 -7.19 -5.01 -7.19
CA ALA A 397 -7.11 -6.25 -7.96
C ALA A 397 -6.57 -6.02 -9.38
N THR A 398 -5.69 -6.94 -9.81
CA THR A 398 -5.17 -7.02 -11.18
C THR A 398 -4.72 -8.46 -11.50
N PHE A 399 -4.05 -8.71 -12.63
CA PHE A 399 -3.37 -9.97 -12.89
C PHE A 399 -2.02 -10.03 -12.19
N LEU A 400 -1.57 -11.24 -11.82
CA LEU A 400 -0.30 -11.38 -11.12
C LEU A 400 0.90 -10.82 -11.91
N VAL A 401 0.93 -11.00 -13.22
CA VAL A 401 2.00 -10.45 -14.06
C VAL A 401 2.10 -8.93 -13.97
N PHE A 402 0.98 -8.24 -13.71
CA PHE A 402 0.96 -6.78 -13.57
C PHE A 402 1.30 -6.28 -12.16
N SER A 403 1.60 -7.19 -11.22
CA SER A 403 2.25 -6.81 -9.96
C SER A 403 3.58 -6.08 -10.18
N ASP A 404 4.24 -6.29 -11.33
CA ASP A 404 5.45 -5.56 -11.70
C ASP A 404 5.21 -4.05 -11.81
N TYR A 405 4.05 -3.64 -12.34
CA TYR A 405 3.67 -2.21 -12.37
C TYR A 405 3.33 -1.67 -10.98
N GLU A 406 2.76 -2.49 -10.09
CA GLU A 406 2.35 -2.09 -8.74
C GLU A 406 3.46 -2.25 -7.70
N ARG A 407 4.54 -2.96 -8.02
CA ARG A 407 5.56 -3.45 -7.07
C ARG A 407 6.06 -2.40 -6.09
N ASN A 408 6.31 -1.19 -6.53
CA ASN A 408 6.82 -0.14 -5.66
C ASN A 408 5.79 0.29 -4.60
N ALA A 409 4.50 0.37 -4.96
CA ALA A 409 3.43 0.65 -4.01
C ALA A 409 3.24 -0.51 -3.01
N ILE A 410 3.31 -1.77 -3.46
CA ILE A 410 3.27 -2.95 -2.57
C ILE A 410 4.42 -2.90 -1.55
N ARG A 411 5.63 -2.55 -2.02
CA ARG A 411 6.78 -2.38 -1.12
C ARG A 411 6.54 -1.27 -0.08
N MET A 412 5.88 -0.18 -0.47
CA MET A 412 5.52 0.90 0.47
C MET A 412 4.42 0.49 1.44
N SER A 413 3.46 -0.36 1.03
CA SER A 413 2.49 -0.97 1.97
C SER A 413 3.21 -1.75 3.06
N ALA A 414 4.17 -2.58 2.68
CA ALA A 414 4.94 -3.43 3.59
C ALA A 414 5.85 -2.62 4.52
N LEU A 415 6.53 -1.60 3.98
CA LEU A 415 7.42 -0.70 4.73
C LEU A 415 6.66 0.09 5.80
N GLN A 416 5.45 0.56 5.48
CA GLN A 416 4.60 1.33 6.37
C GLN A 416 3.67 0.46 7.23
N LYS A 417 3.77 -0.87 7.13
CA LYS A 417 2.94 -1.84 7.88
C LYS A 417 1.43 -1.65 7.66
N LEU A 418 1.02 -1.39 6.42
CA LEU A 418 -0.37 -1.11 6.06
C LEU A 418 -1.11 -2.41 5.67
N PRO A 419 -2.28 -2.69 6.25
CA PRO A 419 -3.04 -3.93 5.96
C PRO A 419 -3.81 -3.84 4.63
N VAL A 420 -3.10 -3.60 3.53
CA VAL A 420 -3.66 -3.51 2.18
C VAL A 420 -3.84 -4.92 1.61
N LEU A 421 -4.98 -5.15 0.95
CA LEU A 421 -5.28 -6.38 0.23
C LEU A 421 -4.93 -6.21 -1.25
N HIS A 422 -3.77 -6.73 -1.67
CA HIS A 422 -3.36 -6.81 -3.06
C HIS A 422 -3.83 -8.15 -3.65
N VAL A 423 -4.79 -8.11 -4.55
CA VAL A 423 -5.43 -9.30 -5.14
C VAL A 423 -4.90 -9.53 -6.55
N PHE A 424 -4.32 -10.69 -6.77
CA PHE A 424 -3.74 -11.06 -8.05
C PHE A 424 -4.37 -12.36 -8.58
N THR A 425 -5.04 -12.27 -9.73
CA THR A 425 -5.56 -13.45 -10.41
C THR A 425 -4.63 -13.89 -11.54
N HIS A 426 -4.87 -15.08 -12.11
CA HIS A 426 -4.07 -15.61 -13.21
C HIS A 426 -2.61 -15.88 -12.79
N ASP A 427 -2.46 -16.71 -11.75
CA ASP A 427 -1.27 -16.89 -10.92
C ASP A 427 -0.10 -17.68 -11.58
N SER A 428 -0.29 -18.26 -12.78
CA SER A 428 0.72 -19.11 -13.40
C SER A 428 0.52 -19.24 -14.93
N PHE A 429 1.33 -20.06 -15.61
CA PHE A 429 1.18 -20.36 -17.04
C PHE A 429 -0.19 -20.96 -17.41
N TYR A 430 -0.97 -21.43 -16.45
CA TYR A 430 -2.36 -21.87 -16.67
C TYR A 430 -3.31 -20.73 -17.13
N VAL A 431 -2.81 -19.51 -17.25
CA VAL A 431 -3.45 -18.44 -18.04
C VAL A 431 -3.78 -18.92 -19.44
N GLY A 432 -2.85 -19.67 -20.07
CA GLY A 432 -3.11 -20.34 -21.33
C GLY A 432 -2.83 -19.48 -22.55
N GLU A 433 -3.84 -19.27 -23.38
CA GLU A 433 -3.75 -18.74 -24.74
C GLU A 433 -3.21 -17.30 -24.81
N ASP A 434 -3.35 -16.50 -23.75
CA ASP A 434 -2.83 -15.11 -23.68
C ASP A 434 -1.30 -15.07 -23.81
N GLY A 435 -0.62 -16.18 -23.49
CA GLY A 435 0.79 -16.37 -23.76
C GLY A 435 1.74 -15.69 -22.76
N PRO A 436 3.04 -15.63 -23.09
CA PRO A 436 4.12 -15.30 -22.15
C PRO A 436 4.01 -13.89 -21.53
N THR A 437 3.36 -12.94 -22.20
CA THR A 437 3.18 -11.58 -21.68
C THR A 437 2.19 -11.51 -20.51
N HIS A 438 1.38 -12.56 -20.29
CA HIS A 438 0.35 -12.64 -19.25
C HIS A 438 0.59 -13.83 -18.29
N GLN A 439 1.60 -14.63 -18.53
CA GLN A 439 1.95 -15.81 -17.74
C GLN A 439 3.08 -15.47 -16.75
N PRO A 440 2.78 -15.32 -15.45
CA PRO A 440 3.82 -15.06 -14.46
C PRO A 440 4.74 -16.29 -14.29
N VAL A 441 6.01 -16.03 -14.04
CA VAL A 441 7.04 -17.03 -13.74
C VAL A 441 7.70 -16.71 -12.40
N GLU A 442 8.40 -15.56 -12.31
CA GLU A 442 9.15 -15.12 -11.15
C GLU A 442 8.30 -14.36 -10.11
N HIS A 443 7.12 -13.90 -10.48
CA HIS A 443 6.33 -12.91 -9.74
C HIS A 443 6.00 -13.31 -8.30
N ALA A 444 5.57 -14.56 -8.07
CA ALA A 444 5.28 -15.04 -6.72
C ALA A 444 6.53 -14.96 -5.82
N ASN A 445 7.69 -15.42 -6.31
CA ASN A 445 8.94 -15.36 -5.57
C ASN A 445 9.46 -13.93 -5.42
N ALA A 446 9.30 -13.10 -6.46
CA ALA A 446 9.63 -11.69 -6.37
C ALA A 446 8.83 -10.95 -5.28
N LEU A 447 7.55 -11.27 -5.09
CA LEU A 447 6.74 -10.75 -3.99
C LEU A 447 7.20 -11.30 -2.63
N ARG A 448 7.51 -12.60 -2.51
CA ARG A 448 8.04 -13.24 -1.31
C ARG A 448 9.38 -12.65 -0.83
N THR A 449 10.10 -11.91 -1.68
CA THR A 449 11.33 -11.19 -1.28
C THR A 449 11.08 -9.87 -0.58
N ILE A 450 9.85 -9.35 -0.57
CA ILE A 450 9.51 -8.09 0.11
C ILE A 450 9.32 -8.37 1.61
N PRO A 451 10.13 -7.77 2.50
CA PRO A 451 9.94 -7.94 3.94
C PRO A 451 8.55 -7.45 4.39
N ASN A 452 7.97 -8.11 5.38
CA ASN A 452 6.66 -7.77 5.94
C ASN A 452 5.50 -7.81 4.92
N LEU A 453 5.56 -8.68 3.92
CA LEU A 453 4.46 -8.96 2.98
C LEU A 453 4.08 -10.43 3.10
N ASN A 454 2.82 -10.75 3.40
CA ASN A 454 2.31 -12.11 3.32
C ASN A 454 1.86 -12.43 1.90
N VAL A 455 2.42 -13.49 1.31
CA VAL A 455 2.07 -13.94 -0.04
C VAL A 455 1.28 -15.25 0.05
N PHE A 456 -0.02 -15.16 -0.16
CA PHE A 456 -0.94 -16.30 -0.11
C PHE A 456 -1.16 -16.89 -1.49
N ARG A 457 -0.97 -18.19 -1.64
CA ARG A 457 -1.26 -18.95 -2.85
C ARG A 457 -2.07 -20.20 -2.50
N PRO A 458 -3.41 -20.07 -2.33
CA PRO A 458 -4.27 -21.15 -1.85
C PRO A 458 -4.46 -22.26 -2.88
N ALA A 459 -4.55 -23.50 -2.41
CA ALA A 459 -4.71 -24.69 -3.23
C ALA A 459 -6.16 -24.93 -3.71
N ASP A 460 -7.15 -24.34 -3.03
CA ASP A 460 -8.57 -24.55 -3.33
C ASP A 460 -9.46 -23.45 -2.76
N ALA A 461 -10.78 -23.66 -2.85
CA ALA A 461 -11.77 -22.71 -2.36
C ALA A 461 -11.76 -22.55 -0.82
N ASN A 462 -11.50 -23.60 -0.06
CA ASN A 462 -11.49 -23.55 1.40
C ASN A 462 -10.21 -22.93 1.93
N GLU A 463 -9.05 -23.21 1.32
CA GLU A 463 -7.83 -22.45 1.61
C GLU A 463 -8.00 -20.97 1.23
N THR A 464 -8.65 -20.65 0.09
CA THR A 464 -8.93 -19.26 -0.32
C THR A 464 -9.71 -18.52 0.75
N LYS A 465 -10.81 -19.12 1.25
CA LYS A 465 -11.62 -18.57 2.33
C LYS A 465 -10.77 -18.25 3.56
N LYS A 466 -9.91 -19.18 3.96
CA LYS A 466 -9.07 -19.03 5.14
C LYS A 466 -7.96 -17.99 4.94
N CYS A 467 -7.29 -17.96 3.78
CA CYS A 467 -6.31 -16.93 3.44
C CYS A 467 -6.93 -15.53 3.46
N MET A 468 -8.15 -15.36 2.93
CA MET A 468 -8.87 -14.09 3.00
C MET A 468 -9.20 -13.69 4.44
N HIS A 469 -9.58 -14.65 5.29
CA HIS A 469 -9.82 -14.37 6.71
C HIS A 469 -8.56 -13.83 7.39
N ILE A 470 -7.43 -14.52 7.21
CA ILE A 470 -6.14 -14.08 7.76
C ILE A 470 -5.80 -12.67 7.26
N ALA A 471 -5.89 -12.44 5.94
CA ALA A 471 -5.56 -11.14 5.34
C ALA A 471 -6.43 -10.00 5.89
N LEU A 472 -7.74 -10.24 6.13
CA LEU A 472 -8.66 -9.25 6.67
C LEU A 472 -8.49 -9.00 8.18
N THR A 473 -7.83 -9.90 8.89
CA THR A 473 -7.57 -9.79 10.32
C THR A 473 -6.15 -9.33 10.67
N GLN A 474 -5.30 -9.09 9.67
CA GLN A 474 -3.98 -8.47 9.87
C GLN A 474 -4.11 -6.98 10.19
N ARG A 475 -3.23 -6.50 11.07
CA ARG A 475 -3.17 -5.09 11.48
C ARG A 475 -2.03 -4.33 10.79
N GLU A 476 -0.87 -4.94 10.67
CA GLU A 476 0.39 -4.29 10.29
C GLU A 476 1.11 -4.98 9.12
N THR A 477 0.41 -5.89 8.43
CA THR A 477 1.01 -6.67 7.35
C THR A 477 0.10 -6.66 6.14
N PRO A 478 0.53 -6.13 4.99
CA PRO A 478 -0.20 -6.26 3.74
C PRO A 478 -0.20 -7.71 3.26
N SER A 479 -1.18 -8.03 2.43
CA SER A 479 -1.36 -9.38 1.89
C SER A 479 -1.45 -9.35 0.38
N ALA A 480 -0.60 -10.13 -0.30
CA ALA A 480 -0.73 -10.47 -1.71
C ALA A 480 -1.46 -11.82 -1.84
N LEU A 481 -2.65 -11.79 -2.42
CA LEU A 481 -3.53 -12.94 -2.57
C LEU A 481 -3.51 -13.41 -4.03
N LEU A 482 -2.90 -14.56 -4.31
CA LEU A 482 -2.64 -15.08 -5.65
C LEU A 482 -3.65 -16.18 -6.00
N PHE A 483 -4.45 -15.99 -7.05
CA PHE A 483 -5.57 -16.86 -7.39
C PHE A 483 -5.49 -17.43 -8.81
N THR A 484 -5.92 -18.68 -8.97
CA THR A 484 -5.93 -19.41 -10.24
C THR A 484 -7.02 -18.94 -11.20
N ARG A 485 -6.77 -19.04 -12.51
CA ARG A 485 -7.79 -18.95 -13.56
C ARG A 485 -8.58 -20.25 -13.70
N GLN A 486 -7.90 -21.40 -13.64
CA GLN A 486 -8.46 -22.73 -13.83
C GLN A 486 -9.19 -23.24 -12.57
N GLY A 487 -10.20 -24.09 -12.78
CA GLY A 487 -10.92 -24.76 -11.69
C GLY A 487 -10.08 -25.86 -11.04
N LEU A 488 -10.19 -25.96 -9.73
CA LEU A 488 -9.49 -26.92 -8.87
C LEU A 488 -10.51 -27.74 -8.08
N PRO A 489 -10.22 -29.03 -7.75
CA PRO A 489 -11.03 -29.77 -6.79
C PRO A 489 -11.12 -29.04 -5.45
N VAL A 490 -12.26 -29.15 -4.77
CA VAL A 490 -12.43 -28.56 -3.43
C VAL A 490 -11.98 -29.57 -2.37
N LEU A 491 -11.05 -29.16 -1.53
CA LEU A 491 -10.55 -29.93 -0.38
C LEU A 491 -11.55 -29.82 0.77
N THR A 492 -12.00 -30.95 1.33
CA THR A 492 -13.00 -30.96 2.41
C THR A 492 -12.32 -31.22 3.76
N ARG A 493 -12.90 -30.66 4.83
CA ARG A 493 -12.46 -30.94 6.20
C ARG A 493 -12.55 -32.42 6.56
N GLU A 494 -13.52 -33.14 6.00
CA GLU A 494 -13.69 -34.57 6.22
C GLU A 494 -12.46 -35.36 5.75
N ASN A 495 -11.95 -35.04 4.58
CA ASN A 495 -10.78 -35.70 4.00
C ASN A 495 -9.44 -35.09 4.48
N TYR A 496 -9.46 -33.81 4.87
CA TYR A 496 -8.28 -33.03 5.25
C TYR A 496 -8.54 -32.24 6.56
N PRO A 497 -8.57 -32.92 7.71
CA PRO A 497 -9.01 -32.32 8.98
C PRO A 497 -8.12 -31.20 9.51
N ARG A 498 -6.85 -31.13 9.06
CA ARG A 498 -5.90 -30.08 9.48
C ARG A 498 -6.00 -28.81 8.64
N LEU A 499 -6.85 -28.74 7.61
CA LEU A 499 -6.86 -27.62 6.65
C LEU A 499 -7.05 -26.26 7.32
N GLU A 500 -8.10 -26.11 8.13
CA GLU A 500 -8.45 -24.80 8.71
C GLU A 500 -7.36 -24.26 9.66
N GLU A 501 -6.91 -25.10 10.60
CA GLU A 501 -5.87 -24.72 11.55
C GLU A 501 -4.48 -24.60 10.89
N GLY A 502 -4.26 -25.38 9.84
CA GLY A 502 -2.99 -25.42 9.13
C GLY A 502 -2.73 -24.18 8.30
N VAL A 503 -3.76 -23.60 7.68
CA VAL A 503 -3.62 -22.35 6.91
C VAL A 503 -3.25 -21.19 7.82
N ASP A 504 -3.76 -21.15 9.07
CA ASP A 504 -3.38 -20.14 10.07
C ASP A 504 -1.87 -20.18 10.40
N ARG A 505 -1.23 -21.33 10.18
CA ARG A 505 0.21 -21.53 10.41
C ARG A 505 1.06 -21.41 9.15
N GLY A 506 0.45 -21.10 7.99
CA GLY A 506 1.15 -20.89 6.73
C GLY A 506 1.58 -22.14 5.98
N ALA A 507 1.69 -23.28 6.66
CA ALA A 507 1.91 -24.59 6.06
C ALA A 507 1.35 -25.68 6.99
N TYR A 508 0.95 -26.82 6.41
CA TYR A 508 0.42 -27.94 7.19
C TYR A 508 0.52 -29.27 6.43
N ILE A 509 0.48 -30.38 7.19
CA ILE A 509 0.42 -31.72 6.61
C ILE A 509 -0.97 -31.92 6.04
N LEU A 510 -1.11 -31.85 4.71
CA LEU A 510 -2.37 -32.10 4.01
C LEU A 510 -2.67 -33.60 3.98
N ARG A 511 -1.66 -34.44 3.67
CA ARG A 511 -1.77 -35.90 3.70
C ARG A 511 -0.55 -36.49 4.39
N GLU A 512 -0.78 -37.27 5.43
CA GLU A 512 0.27 -37.99 6.12
C GLU A 512 0.65 -39.27 5.37
N ALA A 513 1.88 -39.72 5.56
CA ALA A 513 2.36 -41.00 5.06
C ALA A 513 1.69 -42.18 5.80
N ASP A 514 1.42 -43.25 5.10
CA ASP A 514 0.99 -44.51 5.72
C ASP A 514 2.19 -45.28 6.30
N GLY A 515 2.64 -44.84 7.49
CA GLY A 515 3.81 -45.35 8.19
C GLY A 515 4.97 -44.35 8.27
N PRO A 516 6.22 -44.78 8.54
CA PRO A 516 7.37 -43.88 8.62
C PRO A 516 7.56 -43.09 7.32
N VAL A 517 7.72 -41.76 7.44
CA VAL A 517 7.87 -40.86 6.29
C VAL A 517 9.20 -41.15 5.57
N GLU A 518 9.12 -41.53 4.30
CA GLU A 518 10.28 -41.75 3.44
C GLU A 518 10.55 -40.55 2.51
N LEU A 519 9.52 -39.76 2.22
CA LEU A 519 9.59 -38.63 1.29
C LEU A 519 8.59 -37.55 1.70
N ILE A 520 9.03 -36.28 1.59
CA ILE A 520 8.18 -35.11 1.77
C ILE A 520 8.00 -34.41 0.42
N LEU A 521 6.75 -34.11 0.06
CA LEU A 521 6.39 -33.37 -1.14
C LEU A 521 5.62 -32.11 -0.74
N LEU A 522 6.20 -30.94 -1.03
CA LEU A 522 5.64 -29.64 -0.74
C LEU A 522 5.05 -29.00 -2.00
N ALA A 523 3.96 -28.26 -1.84
CA ALA A 523 3.40 -27.43 -2.91
C ALA A 523 2.59 -26.26 -2.36
N SER A 524 2.30 -25.27 -3.21
CA SER A 524 1.32 -24.22 -3.00
C SER A 524 0.37 -24.14 -4.20
N GLY A 525 -0.77 -23.47 -4.02
CA GLY A 525 -1.67 -23.20 -5.14
C GLY A 525 -2.16 -24.46 -5.87
N SER A 526 -2.36 -24.34 -7.17
CA SER A 526 -2.89 -25.42 -8.01
C SER A 526 -2.02 -26.68 -8.01
N GLU A 527 -0.74 -26.57 -7.75
CA GLU A 527 0.22 -27.69 -7.77
C GLU A 527 0.02 -28.65 -6.59
N MET A 528 -0.73 -28.26 -5.56
CA MET A 528 -1.14 -29.17 -4.48
C MET A 528 -1.88 -30.41 -5.01
N HIS A 529 -2.80 -30.22 -5.97
CA HIS A 529 -3.54 -31.33 -6.58
C HIS A 529 -2.64 -32.23 -7.42
N LEU A 530 -1.61 -31.63 -8.04
CA LEU A 530 -0.58 -32.36 -8.75
C LEU A 530 0.28 -33.21 -7.80
N ALA A 531 0.68 -32.62 -6.66
CA ALA A 531 1.45 -33.28 -5.61
C ALA A 531 0.69 -34.49 -5.00
N LEU A 532 -0.62 -34.31 -4.69
CA LEU A 532 -1.45 -35.39 -4.17
C LEU A 532 -1.51 -36.59 -5.14
N LYS A 533 -1.76 -36.33 -6.44
CA LYS A 533 -1.82 -37.38 -7.46
C LYS A 533 -0.45 -38.04 -7.70
N ALA A 534 0.63 -37.26 -7.73
CA ALA A 534 1.98 -37.81 -7.88
C ALA A 534 2.36 -38.71 -6.70
N ALA A 535 1.96 -38.34 -5.49
CA ALA A 535 2.19 -39.16 -4.30
C ALA A 535 1.43 -40.51 -4.32
N GLU A 536 0.33 -40.64 -5.07
CA GLU A 536 -0.38 -41.92 -5.29
C GLU A 536 0.36 -42.84 -6.27
N ILE A 537 1.13 -42.26 -7.20
CA ILE A 537 1.92 -43.01 -8.20
C ILE A 537 3.26 -43.50 -7.64
N LEU A 538 3.73 -42.82 -6.58
CA LEU A 538 5.02 -43.15 -5.95
C LEU A 538 4.89 -44.39 -5.06
N ASP A 539 5.77 -45.37 -5.25
CA ASP A 539 5.91 -46.51 -4.33
C ASP A 539 6.77 -46.11 -3.13
N LYS A 540 6.28 -45.15 -2.35
CA LYS A 540 6.93 -44.55 -1.18
C LYS A 540 5.92 -44.09 -0.15
N LYS A 541 6.35 -43.99 1.11
CA LYS A 541 5.59 -43.38 2.21
C LYS A 541 5.72 -41.87 2.14
N VAL A 542 4.80 -41.21 1.41
CA VAL A 542 4.88 -39.79 1.07
C VAL A 542 4.03 -38.95 2.01
N ARG A 543 4.66 -38.01 2.70
CA ARG A 543 3.97 -36.89 3.37
C ARG A 543 3.79 -35.76 2.35
N VAL A 544 2.56 -35.24 2.21
CA VAL A 544 2.27 -34.10 1.35
C VAL A 544 1.92 -32.89 2.22
N ILE A 545 2.62 -31.78 2.00
CA ILE A 545 2.50 -30.55 2.78
C ILE A 545 1.99 -29.44 1.87
N SER A 546 0.85 -28.81 2.27
CA SER A 546 0.40 -27.56 1.69
C SER A 546 1.11 -26.38 2.33
N VAL A 547 1.57 -25.43 1.49
CA VAL A 547 2.27 -24.21 1.94
C VAL A 547 1.56 -22.99 1.34
N PRO A 548 0.36 -22.63 1.84
CA PRO A 548 -0.38 -21.48 1.31
C PRO A 548 0.29 -20.14 1.57
N CYS A 549 1.17 -20.01 2.60
CA CYS A 549 1.91 -18.78 2.89
C CYS A 549 3.25 -19.09 3.56
N MET A 550 4.34 -18.87 2.84
CA MET A 550 5.71 -19.15 3.32
C MET A 550 6.11 -18.26 4.51
N GLU A 551 5.72 -17.00 4.49
CA GLU A 551 6.11 -15.99 5.48
C GLU A 551 5.53 -16.32 6.87
N ILE A 552 4.28 -16.76 6.90
CA ILE A 552 3.62 -17.19 8.14
C ILE A 552 4.24 -18.50 8.64
N PHE A 553 4.58 -19.44 7.76
CA PHE A 553 5.25 -20.67 8.12
C PHE A 553 6.65 -20.43 8.69
N ASP A 554 7.41 -19.55 8.08
CA ASP A 554 8.76 -19.19 8.55
C ASP A 554 8.76 -18.59 9.96
N ALA A 555 7.69 -17.89 10.32
CA ALA A 555 7.49 -17.28 11.63
C ALA A 555 7.04 -18.29 12.71
N GLN A 556 6.72 -19.55 12.34
CA GLN A 556 6.28 -20.56 13.30
C GLN A 556 7.42 -21.00 14.23
N PRO A 557 7.08 -21.48 15.45
CA PRO A 557 8.05 -22.09 16.35
C PRO A 557 8.81 -23.23 15.68
N GLU A 558 10.06 -23.40 16.07
CA GLU A 558 10.96 -24.41 15.49
C GLU A 558 10.40 -25.84 15.60
N ASP A 559 9.75 -26.16 16.73
CA ASP A 559 9.15 -27.48 16.94
C ASP A 559 8.05 -27.77 15.89
N TYR A 560 7.22 -26.79 15.54
CA TYR A 560 6.22 -26.94 14.50
C TYR A 560 6.84 -27.15 13.13
N ARG A 561 7.87 -26.36 12.82
CA ARG A 561 8.59 -26.49 11.53
C ARG A 561 9.28 -27.84 11.43
N ARG A 562 9.83 -28.38 12.54
CA ARG A 562 10.42 -29.73 12.61
C ARG A 562 9.38 -30.84 12.54
N GLU A 563 8.17 -30.65 13.10
CA GLU A 563 7.06 -31.58 12.91
C GLU A 563 6.76 -31.80 11.43
N LEU A 564 6.67 -30.71 10.65
CA LEU A 564 6.40 -30.78 9.23
C LEU A 564 7.60 -31.31 8.44
N LEU A 565 8.79 -30.85 8.77
CA LEU A 565 10.05 -31.10 8.06
C LEU A 565 11.10 -31.73 8.99
N PRO A 566 10.88 -32.99 9.45
CA PRO A 566 11.82 -33.67 10.35
C PRO A 566 13.19 -33.86 9.70
N GLU A 567 14.26 -33.66 10.47
CA GLU A 567 15.64 -33.61 10.00
C GLU A 567 16.13 -34.94 9.39
N ASP A 568 15.59 -36.04 9.87
CA ASP A 568 15.91 -37.41 9.42
C ASP A 568 15.32 -37.76 8.07
N VAL A 569 14.36 -36.94 7.53
CA VAL A 569 13.81 -37.10 6.19
C VAL A 569 14.48 -36.10 5.26
N SER A 570 15.53 -36.53 4.57
CA SER A 570 16.28 -35.73 3.60
C SER A 570 15.71 -35.74 2.17
N ALA A 571 14.86 -36.72 1.83
CA ALA A 571 14.18 -36.81 0.53
C ALA A 571 13.00 -35.82 0.50
N ARG A 572 13.30 -34.57 0.17
CA ARG A 572 12.31 -33.48 0.11
C ARG A 572 12.22 -32.92 -1.30
N PHE A 573 11.01 -32.79 -1.79
CA PHE A 573 10.73 -32.24 -3.12
C PHE A 573 9.66 -31.14 -2.99
N ALA A 574 9.71 -30.17 -3.88
CA ALA A 574 8.66 -29.17 -4.03
C ALA A 574 8.21 -29.04 -5.48
N VAL A 575 6.97 -28.57 -5.68
CA VAL A 575 6.44 -28.27 -7.00
C VAL A 575 5.70 -26.93 -6.98
N GLU A 576 6.02 -26.06 -7.94
CA GLU A 576 5.33 -24.78 -8.17
C GLU A 576 5.41 -24.42 -9.65
N ALA A 577 4.31 -23.98 -10.24
CA ALA A 577 4.23 -23.48 -11.62
C ALA A 577 4.77 -22.05 -11.72
N GLY A 578 6.02 -21.87 -11.33
CA GLY A 578 6.76 -20.63 -11.27
C GLY A 578 8.23 -20.88 -10.94
N ASP A 579 8.98 -19.81 -10.68
CA ASP A 579 10.39 -19.87 -10.26
C ASP A 579 10.57 -20.72 -9.00
N ASP A 580 11.62 -21.51 -8.96
CA ASP A 580 11.88 -22.52 -7.93
C ASP A 580 12.66 -22.01 -6.71
N THR A 581 13.19 -20.79 -6.77
CA THR A 581 14.22 -20.29 -5.85
C THR A 581 13.81 -20.31 -4.38
N ALA A 582 12.58 -19.88 -4.07
CA ALA A 582 12.11 -19.78 -2.67
C ALA A 582 11.98 -21.13 -1.97
N TRP A 583 11.83 -22.23 -2.72
CA TRP A 583 11.60 -23.56 -2.17
C TRP A 583 12.86 -24.23 -1.60
N TYR A 584 14.05 -23.81 -2.05
CA TYR A 584 15.31 -24.44 -1.62
C TYR A 584 15.57 -24.35 -0.13
N LYS A 585 15.01 -23.36 0.57
CA LYS A 585 15.10 -23.27 2.03
C LYS A 585 14.37 -24.41 2.76
N TYR A 586 13.38 -25.05 2.12
CA TYR A 586 12.61 -26.16 2.71
C TYR A 586 13.10 -27.52 2.22
N VAL A 587 13.46 -27.65 0.96
CA VAL A 587 13.94 -28.92 0.42
C VAL A 587 15.41 -29.17 0.73
N GLY A 588 16.19 -28.13 1.03
CA GLY A 588 17.61 -28.22 1.36
C GLY A 588 18.49 -28.61 0.18
N THR A 589 19.76 -28.91 0.44
CA THR A 589 20.76 -29.21 -0.61
C THR A 589 20.57 -30.57 -1.28
N SER A 590 19.91 -31.51 -0.61
CA SER A 590 19.64 -32.86 -1.14
C SER A 590 18.34 -32.95 -1.91
N GLY A 591 17.42 -32.01 -1.66
CA GLY A 591 16.12 -31.97 -2.29
C GLY A 591 16.15 -31.35 -3.68
N LYS A 592 15.02 -31.41 -4.38
CA LYS A 592 14.84 -30.85 -5.71
C LYS A 592 13.48 -30.16 -5.82
N VAL A 593 13.42 -29.17 -6.68
CA VAL A 593 12.19 -28.42 -6.98
C VAL A 593 11.79 -28.67 -8.44
N PHE A 594 10.54 -29.00 -8.66
CA PHE A 594 9.93 -29.05 -9.98
C PHE A 594 9.26 -27.70 -10.24
N GLY A 595 10.01 -26.79 -10.81
CA GLY A 595 9.61 -25.40 -11.09
C GLY A 595 9.64 -25.08 -12.58
N LEU A 596 9.42 -23.80 -12.88
CA LEU A 596 9.45 -23.25 -14.23
C LEU A 596 10.55 -22.17 -14.31
N ASN A 597 11.56 -22.41 -15.14
CA ASN A 597 12.71 -21.51 -15.30
C ASN A 597 12.81 -20.88 -16.71
N HIS A 598 11.69 -20.80 -17.41
CA HIS A 598 11.58 -20.22 -18.75
C HIS A 598 10.24 -19.53 -18.92
N PHE A 599 10.15 -18.59 -19.84
CA PHE A 599 8.88 -17.97 -20.20
C PHE A 599 7.90 -18.99 -20.80
N GLY A 600 6.62 -18.69 -20.65
CA GLY A 600 5.54 -19.50 -21.17
C GLY A 600 5.38 -19.44 -22.70
N ALA A 601 4.27 -19.94 -23.18
CA ALA A 601 3.89 -19.92 -24.60
C ALA A 601 2.37 -19.79 -24.75
N SER A 602 1.93 -19.33 -25.92
CA SER A 602 0.50 -19.23 -26.24
C SER A 602 -0.03 -20.60 -26.71
N ALA A 603 -0.78 -21.27 -25.86
CA ALA A 603 -1.50 -22.50 -26.15
C ALA A 603 -2.57 -22.78 -25.07
N PRO A 604 -3.55 -23.67 -25.29
CA PRO A 604 -4.46 -24.11 -24.23
C PRO A 604 -3.70 -24.58 -22.98
N ALA A 605 -4.16 -24.22 -21.79
CA ALA A 605 -3.48 -24.49 -20.51
C ALA A 605 -3.10 -25.97 -20.33
N GLY A 606 -3.96 -26.92 -20.72
CA GLY A 606 -3.66 -28.35 -20.65
C GLY A 606 -2.53 -28.79 -21.57
N VAL A 607 -2.39 -28.15 -22.75
CA VAL A 607 -1.28 -28.41 -23.68
C VAL A 607 0.03 -27.90 -23.07
N LEU A 608 0.01 -26.73 -22.44
CA LEU A 608 1.18 -26.18 -21.75
C LEU A 608 1.61 -27.05 -20.59
N ALA A 609 0.65 -27.49 -19.75
CA ALA A 609 0.92 -28.40 -18.63
C ALA A 609 1.61 -29.69 -19.12
N GLU A 610 1.13 -30.28 -20.21
CA GLU A 610 1.74 -31.46 -20.79
C GLU A 610 3.14 -31.18 -21.35
N LYS A 611 3.34 -30.08 -22.06
CA LYS A 611 4.64 -29.68 -22.64
C LYS A 611 5.68 -29.35 -21.57
N TYR A 612 5.30 -28.64 -20.52
CA TYR A 612 6.20 -28.24 -19.43
C TYR A 612 6.37 -29.33 -18.36
N GLY A 613 5.61 -30.41 -18.49
CA GLY A 613 5.73 -31.55 -17.60
C GLY A 613 4.92 -31.50 -16.32
N PHE A 614 4.00 -30.53 -16.18
CA PHE A 614 3.13 -30.41 -15.01
C PHE A 614 1.98 -31.42 -15.05
N THR A 615 2.34 -32.71 -15.07
CA THR A 615 1.42 -33.84 -14.92
C THR A 615 1.90 -34.74 -13.77
N ALA A 616 0.96 -35.49 -13.17
CA ALA A 616 1.27 -36.35 -12.02
C ALA A 616 2.34 -37.41 -12.35
N GLU A 617 2.28 -38.00 -13.55
CA GLU A 617 3.19 -39.01 -14.02
C GLU A 617 4.62 -38.45 -14.22
N LYS A 618 4.71 -37.22 -14.78
CA LYS A 618 6.02 -36.59 -15.04
C LYS A 618 6.63 -36.08 -13.72
N LEU A 619 5.83 -35.54 -12.80
CA LEU A 619 6.30 -35.18 -11.47
C LEU A 619 6.79 -36.43 -10.69
N ALA A 620 6.00 -37.51 -10.69
CA ALA A 620 6.42 -38.76 -10.06
C ALA A 620 7.68 -39.34 -10.65
N ARG A 621 7.86 -39.27 -11.99
CA ARG A 621 9.12 -39.67 -12.66
C ARG A 621 10.28 -38.78 -12.24
N PHE A 622 10.11 -37.46 -12.26
CA PHE A 622 11.14 -36.52 -11.80
C PHE A 622 11.61 -36.84 -10.38
N ILE A 623 10.67 -37.15 -9.47
CA ILE A 623 10.99 -37.54 -8.10
C ILE A 623 11.79 -38.84 -8.10
N LYS A 624 11.34 -39.88 -8.80
CA LYS A 624 12.05 -41.17 -8.88
C LYS A 624 13.47 -41.05 -9.46
N ASP A 625 13.65 -40.25 -10.50
CA ASP A 625 14.94 -40.03 -11.15
C ASP A 625 15.94 -39.25 -10.29
N ASN A 626 15.46 -38.52 -9.29
CA ASN A 626 16.25 -37.70 -8.36
C ASN A 626 16.29 -38.26 -6.91
N LEU A 627 15.60 -39.35 -6.63
CA LEU A 627 15.79 -40.10 -5.38
C LEU A 627 17.17 -40.79 -5.40
N LYS A 628 18.00 -40.45 -4.41
CA LYS A 628 19.30 -41.10 -4.18
C LYS A 628 19.20 -42.22 -3.19
#